data_d7324c71b62580472ad241a47545e4d4
#
_entry.id   d7324c71b62580472ad241a47545e4d4
#
_cell.length_a   1.000
_cell.length_b   1.000
_cell.length_c   1.000
_cell.angle_alpha   90.00
_cell.angle_beta   90.00
_cell.angle_gamma   90.00
#
_symmetry.space_group_name_H-M   'P 1'
#
loop_
_entity.id
_entity.type
_entity.pdbx_description
1 polymer ?
#
loop_
_entity_poly.entity_id
_entity_poly.type
_entity_poly.pdbx_seq_one_letter_code
_entity_poly.pdbx_strand_id
1 'polypeptide(L)'
;MADVSAALRQERSRYRYAVLLIGFVTLAGASGVSGCFAVFYNTLVTVFSWSRASGASPYSVNMLVSIVSAPLIGWLLDRYGPRLVFSIAALLSGGALMACSTLQTLGHFVMYYGVLGAVGQTALGSVAVVVSRWFERTQRGRAIGFADVGTGFGMVVFIPGSAWLLETLGWRPAFAILGAVIVLLLVPLNLWQRRPPAASVHTVSPASFGLALRHQAFWMLCLAHCCMTITMTMVNVHLVPFLVSSGRLELLGAASVSSAVSLVSLGGRMFFGWLVDRVHGEGAFIVAMSCTITGFVMLLVLSQSAAHWPLYAFVLVYGFAQGAGGIAIAAKTIALFHGPSLGTIFMVVNLSANLGAAFGAWCGGRLFDVSESYALTFATAIASGLLAISCMWIGRYGQPTTRQV
;
A
#
# COMPACT_ATOMS: atom_id res chain seq x y z
N MET A 1 -2.21 28.92 -34.69
CA MET A 1 -2.85 28.49 -33.42
C MET A 1 -3.12 26.97 -33.34
N ALA A 2 -3.56 26.29 -34.41
CA ALA A 2 -3.79 24.84 -34.41
C ALA A 2 -2.50 24.03 -34.16
N ASP A 3 -1.40 24.42 -34.74
CA ASP A 3 -0.10 23.74 -34.63
C ASP A 3 0.49 23.79 -33.21
N VAL A 4 0.38 24.93 -32.54
CA VAL A 4 0.81 25.08 -31.14
C VAL A 4 -0.04 24.23 -30.19
N SER A 5 -1.36 24.13 -30.47
CA SER A 5 -2.26 23.29 -29.69
C SER A 5 -2.00 21.79 -29.87
N ALA A 6 -1.56 21.38 -31.07
CA ALA A 6 -1.18 19.99 -31.35
C ALA A 6 0.14 19.62 -30.69
N ALA A 7 1.15 20.50 -30.76
CA ALA A 7 2.44 20.33 -30.10
C ALA A 7 2.31 20.22 -28.56
N LEU A 8 1.48 21.08 -27.94
CA LEU A 8 1.18 21.01 -26.51
C LEU A 8 0.44 19.73 -26.11
N ARG A 9 -0.46 19.21 -26.94
CA ARG A 9 -1.12 17.91 -26.73
C ARG A 9 -0.12 16.76 -26.82
N GLN A 10 0.79 16.80 -27.77
CA GLN A 10 1.83 15.77 -27.94
C GLN A 10 2.83 15.78 -26.78
N GLU A 11 3.25 16.95 -26.31
CA GLU A 11 4.13 17.08 -25.13
C GLU A 11 3.42 16.52 -23.88
N ARG A 12 2.15 16.86 -23.66
CA ARG A 12 1.33 16.32 -22.57
C ARG A 12 1.20 14.78 -22.65
N SER A 13 1.03 14.26 -23.86
CA SER A 13 0.92 12.81 -24.08
C SER A 13 2.21 12.07 -23.72
N ARG A 14 3.36 12.64 -23.98
CA ARG A 14 4.67 12.06 -23.60
C ARG A 14 4.94 12.20 -22.11
N TYR A 15 4.63 13.34 -21.54
CA TYR A 15 4.92 13.63 -20.13
C TYR A 15 4.13 12.72 -19.15
N ARG A 16 2.93 12.23 -19.49
CA ARG A 16 2.17 11.30 -18.65
C ARG A 16 2.95 10.01 -18.33
N TYR A 17 3.79 9.52 -19.25
CA TYR A 17 4.63 8.36 -19.01
C TYR A 17 5.80 8.67 -18.07
N ALA A 18 6.33 9.89 -18.11
CA ALA A 18 7.30 10.34 -17.13
C ALA A 18 6.69 10.37 -15.71
N VAL A 19 5.46 10.90 -15.55
CA VAL A 19 4.74 10.86 -14.26
C VAL A 19 4.52 9.43 -13.78
N LEU A 20 4.21 8.53 -14.68
CA LEU A 20 4.03 7.11 -14.37
C LEU A 20 5.32 6.47 -13.84
N LEU A 21 6.44 6.72 -14.50
CA LEU A 21 7.75 6.22 -14.07
C LEU A 21 8.18 6.86 -12.74
N ILE A 22 7.98 8.17 -12.57
CA ILE A 22 8.23 8.87 -11.30
C ILE A 22 7.39 8.23 -10.19
N GLY A 23 6.11 7.95 -10.47
CA GLY A 23 5.21 7.29 -9.52
C GLY A 23 5.69 5.89 -9.12
N PHE A 24 6.11 5.08 -10.09
CA PHE A 24 6.70 3.77 -9.85
C PHE A 24 7.93 3.85 -8.93
N VAL A 25 8.90 4.71 -9.25
CA VAL A 25 10.13 4.86 -8.44
C VAL A 25 9.82 5.44 -7.06
N THR A 26 8.84 6.34 -6.96
CA THR A 26 8.41 6.92 -5.68
C THR A 26 7.79 5.85 -4.77
N LEU A 27 6.92 4.99 -5.30
CA LEU A 27 6.35 3.88 -4.54
C LEU A 27 7.41 2.81 -4.19
N ALA A 28 8.36 2.55 -5.10
CA ALA A 28 9.47 1.65 -4.81
C ALA A 28 10.33 2.14 -3.64
N GLY A 29 10.65 3.43 -3.61
CA GLY A 29 11.37 4.01 -2.48
C GLY A 29 10.58 3.98 -1.18
N ALA A 30 9.29 4.35 -1.21
CA ALA A 30 8.43 4.35 -0.03
C ALA A 30 8.29 2.96 0.59
N SER A 31 7.98 1.94 -0.22
CA SER A 31 7.84 0.56 0.24
C SER A 31 9.18 -0.06 0.66
N GLY A 32 10.26 0.31 -0.02
CA GLY A 32 11.62 -0.09 0.34
C GLY A 32 11.99 0.37 1.75
N VAL A 33 11.76 1.65 2.07
CA VAL A 33 11.97 2.21 3.42
C VAL A 33 11.16 1.45 4.46
N SER A 34 9.89 1.18 4.18
CA SER A 34 8.99 0.46 5.08
C SER A 34 9.48 -0.98 5.32
N GLY A 35 9.93 -1.66 4.25
CA GLY A 35 10.42 -3.04 4.33
C GLY A 35 11.74 -3.20 5.08
N CYS A 36 12.62 -2.19 5.03
CA CYS A 36 13.90 -2.23 5.72
C CYS A 36 13.77 -2.28 7.26
N PHE A 37 12.65 -1.83 7.84
CA PHE A 37 12.45 -1.87 9.29
C PHE A 37 12.71 -3.27 9.87
N ALA A 38 12.16 -4.30 9.26
CA ALA A 38 12.30 -5.67 9.75
C ALA A 38 13.77 -6.14 9.79
N VAL A 39 14.59 -5.69 8.83
CA VAL A 39 16.01 -6.02 8.75
C VAL A 39 16.78 -5.37 9.90
N PHE A 40 16.55 -4.07 10.15
CA PHE A 40 17.26 -3.34 11.20
C PHE A 40 16.77 -3.65 12.61
N TYR A 41 15.50 -3.99 12.75
CA TYR A 41 14.85 -4.24 14.04
C TYR A 41 15.63 -5.23 14.91
N ASN A 42 15.94 -6.40 14.37
CA ASN A 42 16.64 -7.44 15.14
C ASN A 42 18.01 -6.99 15.61
N THR A 43 18.76 -6.31 14.75
CA THR A 43 20.10 -5.80 15.08
C THR A 43 20.03 -4.71 16.17
N LEU A 44 19.09 -3.77 16.05
CA LEU A 44 18.96 -2.70 17.02
C LEU A 44 18.50 -3.20 18.39
N VAL A 45 17.57 -4.15 18.44
CA VAL A 45 17.14 -4.82 19.66
C VAL A 45 18.33 -5.46 20.38
N THR A 46 19.21 -6.13 19.64
CA THR A 46 20.41 -6.77 20.21
C THR A 46 21.45 -5.76 20.67
N VAL A 47 21.78 -4.76 19.81
CA VAL A 47 22.82 -3.75 20.09
C VAL A 47 22.49 -2.89 21.30
N PHE A 48 21.22 -2.51 21.44
CA PHE A 48 20.78 -1.63 22.54
C PHE A 48 20.16 -2.40 23.72
N SER A 49 20.12 -3.72 23.66
CA SER A 49 19.51 -4.60 24.68
C SER A 49 18.05 -4.20 25.00
N TRP A 50 17.31 -3.76 23.97
CA TRP A 50 15.88 -3.41 24.13
C TRP A 50 15.04 -4.69 24.23
N SER A 51 13.89 -4.58 24.92
CA SER A 51 12.88 -5.63 24.80
C SER A 51 12.31 -5.64 23.37
N ARG A 52 11.81 -6.79 22.93
CA ARG A 52 11.19 -6.90 21.59
C ARG A 52 10.02 -5.92 21.40
N ALA A 53 9.21 -5.75 22.44
CA ALA A 53 8.11 -4.80 22.44
C ALA A 53 8.59 -3.34 22.30
N SER A 54 9.63 -2.96 23.06
CA SER A 54 10.22 -1.63 22.96
C SER A 54 10.82 -1.37 21.58
N GLY A 55 11.57 -2.33 21.03
CA GLY A 55 12.15 -2.20 19.70
C GLY A 55 11.10 -2.12 18.55
N ALA A 56 9.91 -2.68 18.75
CA ALA A 56 8.81 -2.59 17.79
C ALA A 56 8.02 -1.26 17.90
N SER A 57 8.15 -0.53 19.03
CA SER A 57 7.38 0.70 19.25
C SER A 57 7.53 1.78 18.18
N PRO A 58 8.72 2.01 17.53
CA PRO A 58 8.82 2.98 16.44
C PRO A 58 7.94 2.63 15.24
N TYR A 59 7.76 1.34 14.94
CA TYR A 59 6.84 0.90 13.89
C TYR A 59 5.38 1.17 14.26
N SER A 60 4.99 0.88 15.50
CA SER A 60 3.64 1.17 16.00
C SER A 60 3.33 2.67 15.98
N VAL A 61 4.29 3.50 16.40
CA VAL A 61 4.17 4.96 16.33
C VAL A 61 4.07 5.43 14.88
N ASN A 62 4.85 4.82 13.96
CA ASN A 62 4.78 5.13 12.52
C ASN A 62 3.36 4.90 11.99
N MET A 63 2.71 3.79 12.33
CA MET A 63 1.32 3.53 11.95
C MET A 63 0.35 4.56 12.52
N LEU A 64 0.46 4.91 13.79
CA LEU A 64 -0.40 5.91 14.43
C LEU A 64 -0.22 7.30 13.83
N VAL A 65 1.02 7.73 13.61
CA VAL A 65 1.32 9.02 12.97
C VAL A 65 0.83 9.05 11.53
N SER A 66 0.97 7.95 10.80
CA SER A 66 0.43 7.83 9.44
C SER A 66 -1.09 8.02 9.41
N ILE A 67 -1.79 7.46 10.39
CA ILE A 67 -3.24 7.62 10.54
C ILE A 67 -3.60 9.09 10.71
N VAL A 68 -2.95 9.78 11.65
CA VAL A 68 -3.26 11.18 11.98
C VAL A 68 -2.84 12.13 10.86
N SER A 69 -1.70 11.88 10.21
CA SER A 69 -1.15 12.75 9.16
C SER A 69 -1.85 12.60 7.80
N ALA A 70 -2.50 11.46 7.54
CA ALA A 70 -3.08 11.16 6.23
C ALA A 70 -4.06 12.23 5.70
N PRO A 71 -5.05 12.73 6.47
CA PRO A 71 -5.97 13.75 5.98
C PRO A 71 -5.27 15.09 5.67
N LEU A 72 -4.30 15.47 6.52
CA LEU A 72 -3.48 16.67 6.33
C LEU A 72 -2.66 16.58 5.05
N ILE A 73 -2.01 15.45 4.81
CA ILE A 73 -1.20 15.20 3.62
C ILE A 73 -2.09 15.24 2.36
N GLY A 74 -3.28 14.64 2.42
CA GLY A 74 -4.25 14.71 1.33
C GLY A 74 -4.62 16.16 0.97
N TRP A 75 -4.90 16.99 1.99
CA TRP A 75 -5.17 18.42 1.82
C TRP A 75 -3.97 19.19 1.25
N LEU A 76 -2.75 18.91 1.77
CA LEU A 76 -1.52 19.51 1.23
C LEU A 76 -1.30 19.15 -0.24
N LEU A 77 -1.56 17.90 -0.62
CA LEU A 77 -1.44 17.43 -2.00
C LEU A 77 -2.43 18.14 -2.94
N ASP A 78 -3.67 18.33 -2.48
CA ASP A 78 -4.69 19.04 -3.26
C ASP A 78 -4.34 20.53 -3.42
N ARG A 79 -3.80 21.18 -2.37
CA ARG A 79 -3.50 22.61 -2.36
C ARG A 79 -2.18 22.95 -3.05
N TYR A 80 -1.11 22.26 -2.72
CA TYR A 80 0.26 22.60 -3.16
C TYR A 80 0.73 21.74 -4.33
N GLY A 81 0.07 20.60 -4.59
CA GLY A 81 0.36 19.69 -5.69
C GLY A 81 1.52 18.71 -5.40
N PRO A 82 1.75 17.74 -6.31
CA PRO A 82 2.65 16.63 -6.06
C PRO A 82 4.14 17.04 -5.98
N ARG A 83 4.56 18.03 -6.78
CA ARG A 83 5.95 18.47 -6.83
C ARG A 83 6.52 18.82 -5.45
N LEU A 84 5.81 19.67 -4.72
CA LEU A 84 6.27 20.15 -3.41
C LEU A 84 6.07 19.07 -2.35
N VAL A 85 4.88 18.47 -2.31
CA VAL A 85 4.51 17.50 -1.27
C VAL A 85 5.41 16.27 -1.33
N PHE A 86 5.63 15.68 -2.51
CA PHE A 86 6.47 14.48 -2.63
C PHE A 86 7.97 14.76 -2.46
N SER A 87 8.45 15.96 -2.86
CA SER A 87 9.85 16.31 -2.61
C SER A 87 10.14 16.50 -1.12
N ILE A 88 9.25 17.18 -0.39
CA ILE A 88 9.37 17.31 1.07
C ILE A 88 9.22 15.93 1.74
N ALA A 89 8.29 15.12 1.28
CA ALA A 89 8.09 13.77 1.80
C ALA A 89 9.31 12.87 1.61
N ALA A 90 9.97 12.97 0.46
CA ALA A 90 11.22 12.24 0.18
C ALA A 90 12.37 12.71 1.09
N LEU A 91 12.47 14.03 1.33
CA LEU A 91 13.43 14.60 2.28
C LEU A 91 13.15 14.12 3.71
N LEU A 92 11.88 14.11 4.13
CA LEU A 92 11.51 13.62 5.46
C LEU A 92 11.78 12.13 5.62
N SER A 93 11.40 11.29 4.65
CA SER A 93 11.62 9.84 4.70
C SER A 93 13.10 9.48 4.67
N GLY A 94 13.85 10.02 3.71
CA GLY A 94 15.27 9.73 3.58
C GLY A 94 16.11 10.39 4.68
N GLY A 95 15.78 11.64 5.08
CA GLY A 95 16.40 12.33 6.20
C GLY A 95 16.16 11.64 7.54
N ALA A 96 14.96 11.09 7.74
CA ALA A 96 14.63 10.28 8.92
C ALA A 96 15.50 9.00 9.00
N LEU A 97 15.70 8.30 7.86
CA LEU A 97 16.63 7.17 7.81
C LEU A 97 18.06 7.61 8.08
N MET A 98 18.53 8.71 7.46
CA MET A 98 19.88 9.23 7.74
C MET A 98 20.04 9.59 9.23
N ALA A 99 19.03 10.20 9.85
CA ALA A 99 19.03 10.50 11.27
C ALA A 99 19.08 9.21 12.13
N CYS A 100 18.51 8.09 11.67
CA CYS A 100 18.64 6.80 12.35
C CYS A 100 20.10 6.30 12.45
N SER A 101 21.02 6.79 11.62
CA SER A 101 22.47 6.46 11.77
C SER A 101 23.06 7.00 13.08
N THR A 102 22.47 8.03 13.68
CA THR A 102 22.89 8.68 14.91
C THR A 102 22.16 8.19 16.16
N LEU A 103 21.43 7.08 16.07
CA LEU A 103 20.64 6.52 17.19
C LEU A 103 21.52 6.26 18.42
N GLN A 104 21.02 6.73 19.57
CA GLN A 104 21.59 6.47 20.89
C GLN A 104 20.52 5.94 21.87
N THR A 105 19.26 6.30 21.66
CA THR A 105 18.14 5.93 22.53
C THR A 105 16.93 5.47 21.72
N LEU A 106 16.04 4.74 22.38
CA LEU A 106 14.76 4.36 21.81
C LEU A 106 13.92 5.59 21.39
N GLY A 107 13.99 6.68 22.18
CA GLY A 107 13.29 7.93 21.88
C GLY A 107 13.73 8.53 20.54
N HIS A 108 15.02 8.49 20.21
CA HIS A 108 15.52 8.92 18.90
C HIS A 108 14.91 8.06 17.78
N PHE A 109 14.83 6.74 17.97
CA PHE A 109 14.27 5.85 16.95
C PHE A 109 12.76 6.09 16.73
N VAL A 110 12.01 6.29 17.84
CA VAL A 110 10.60 6.68 17.75
C VAL A 110 10.42 8.01 17.01
N MET A 111 11.24 9.02 17.29
CA MET A 111 11.13 10.33 16.63
C MET A 111 11.53 10.27 15.16
N TYR A 112 12.66 9.63 14.84
CA TYR A 112 13.15 9.62 13.47
C TYR A 112 12.32 8.69 12.58
N TYR A 113 12.26 7.39 12.90
CA TYR A 113 11.52 6.43 12.09
C TYR A 113 10.00 6.54 12.30
N GLY A 114 9.58 6.61 13.59
CA GLY A 114 8.17 6.59 13.98
C GLY A 114 7.42 7.85 13.59
N VAL A 115 7.98 9.03 13.79
CA VAL A 115 7.27 10.29 13.52
C VAL A 115 7.66 10.88 12.17
N LEU A 116 8.93 11.25 11.97
CA LEU A 116 9.36 11.92 10.74
C LEU A 116 9.22 11.01 9.52
N GLY A 117 9.66 9.76 9.64
CA GLY A 117 9.54 8.75 8.59
C GLY A 117 8.10 8.49 8.18
N ALA A 118 7.18 8.40 9.15
CA ALA A 118 5.76 8.16 8.90
C ALA A 118 5.11 9.23 8.04
N VAL A 119 5.33 10.51 8.35
CA VAL A 119 4.77 11.63 7.59
C VAL A 119 5.24 11.57 6.14
N GLY A 120 6.54 11.33 5.92
CA GLY A 120 7.10 11.20 4.58
C GLY A 120 6.53 10.00 3.81
N GLN A 121 6.52 8.81 4.41
CA GLN A 121 6.02 7.58 3.78
C GLN A 121 4.54 7.68 3.42
N THR A 122 3.72 8.25 4.30
CA THR A 122 2.28 8.46 4.07
C THR A 122 2.04 9.32 2.83
N ALA A 123 2.81 10.40 2.66
CA ALA A 123 2.67 11.26 1.49
C ALA A 123 3.10 10.55 0.20
N LEU A 124 4.23 9.85 0.20
CA LEU A 124 4.71 9.10 -0.96
C LEU A 124 3.74 7.98 -1.37
N GLY A 125 2.96 7.42 -0.45
CA GLY A 125 1.91 6.44 -0.74
C GLY A 125 0.73 6.97 -1.57
N SER A 126 0.58 8.29 -1.73
CA SER A 126 -0.56 8.89 -2.46
C SER A 126 -0.37 9.02 -3.98
N VAL A 127 0.62 8.36 -4.56
CA VAL A 127 0.96 8.39 -6.00
C VAL A 127 -0.24 8.08 -6.90
N ALA A 128 -1.12 7.15 -6.51
CA ALA A 128 -2.29 6.77 -7.30
C ALA A 128 -3.18 7.97 -7.65
N VAL A 129 -3.33 8.94 -6.74
CA VAL A 129 -4.11 10.18 -6.98
C VAL A 129 -3.47 11.01 -8.09
N VAL A 130 -2.14 11.15 -8.06
CA VAL A 130 -1.42 11.97 -9.05
C VAL A 130 -1.45 11.30 -10.41
N VAL A 131 -1.12 10.01 -10.48
CA VAL A 131 -1.14 9.24 -11.74
C VAL A 131 -2.53 9.28 -12.37
N SER A 132 -3.59 9.11 -11.58
CA SER A 132 -4.97 9.11 -12.10
C SER A 132 -5.40 10.40 -12.80
N ARG A 133 -4.80 11.54 -12.43
CA ARG A 133 -5.11 12.86 -13.03
C ARG A 133 -4.45 13.07 -14.41
N TRP A 134 -3.48 12.24 -14.78
CA TRP A 134 -2.77 12.29 -16.07
C TRP A 134 -3.31 11.32 -17.11
N PHE A 135 -4.08 10.32 -16.68
CA PHE A 135 -4.59 9.28 -17.57
C PHE A 135 -6.10 9.35 -17.72
N GLU A 136 -6.59 9.05 -18.91
CA GLU A 136 -8.00 8.93 -19.23
C GLU A 136 -8.65 7.81 -18.44
N ARG A 137 -9.97 7.87 -18.25
CA ARG A 137 -10.74 6.90 -17.46
C ARG A 137 -10.48 5.44 -17.87
N THR A 138 -10.33 5.20 -19.18
CA THR A 138 -10.10 3.87 -19.77
C THR A 138 -8.69 3.31 -19.57
N GLN A 139 -7.74 4.12 -19.11
CA GLN A 139 -6.33 3.75 -18.92
C GLN A 139 -5.86 3.93 -17.47
N ARG A 140 -6.70 4.45 -16.58
CA ARG A 140 -6.32 4.78 -15.18
C ARG A 140 -5.92 3.56 -14.39
N GLY A 141 -6.68 2.46 -14.51
CA GLY A 141 -6.40 1.24 -13.78
C GLY A 141 -5.04 0.66 -14.14
N ARG A 142 -4.72 0.60 -15.44
CA ARG A 142 -3.40 0.16 -15.91
C ARG A 142 -2.28 1.04 -15.39
N ALA A 143 -2.48 2.36 -15.42
CA ALA A 143 -1.48 3.31 -14.97
C ALA A 143 -1.25 3.19 -13.44
N ILE A 144 -2.32 3.08 -12.66
CA ILE A 144 -2.23 2.87 -11.20
C ILE A 144 -1.57 1.51 -10.92
N GLY A 145 -1.99 0.44 -11.61
CA GLY A 145 -1.43 -0.90 -11.45
C GLY A 145 0.07 -0.93 -11.76
N PHE A 146 0.50 -0.29 -12.85
CA PHE A 146 1.92 -0.18 -13.19
C PHE A 146 2.71 0.59 -12.12
N ALA A 147 2.20 1.72 -11.66
CA ALA A 147 2.85 2.48 -10.59
C ALA A 147 2.96 1.63 -9.30
N ASP A 148 1.92 0.85 -8.98
CA ASP A 148 1.86 0.01 -7.78
C ASP A 148 2.80 -1.21 -7.83
N VAL A 149 3.20 -1.68 -9.02
CA VAL A 149 4.29 -2.66 -9.18
C VAL A 149 5.58 -2.15 -8.51
N GLY A 150 5.80 -0.83 -8.50
CA GLY A 150 6.89 -0.19 -7.77
C GLY A 150 6.93 -0.59 -6.30
N THR A 151 5.77 -0.74 -5.64
CA THR A 151 5.69 -1.20 -4.24
C THR A 151 6.35 -2.57 -4.04
N GLY A 152 6.04 -3.55 -4.88
CA GLY A 152 6.67 -4.87 -4.82
C GLY A 152 8.15 -4.82 -5.22
N PHE A 153 8.48 -4.08 -6.27
CA PHE A 153 9.85 -3.91 -6.73
C PHE A 153 10.75 -3.29 -5.67
N GLY A 154 10.25 -2.27 -4.95
CA GLY A 154 10.98 -1.66 -3.85
C GLY A 154 11.33 -2.66 -2.76
N MET A 155 10.39 -3.49 -2.33
CA MET A 155 10.66 -4.53 -1.33
C MET A 155 11.72 -5.54 -1.82
N VAL A 156 11.62 -5.99 -3.08
CA VAL A 156 12.58 -6.94 -3.68
C VAL A 156 14.01 -6.39 -3.74
N VAL A 157 14.17 -5.08 -3.94
CA VAL A 157 15.50 -4.44 -4.06
C VAL A 157 16.02 -3.99 -2.69
N PHE A 158 15.20 -3.29 -1.92
CA PHE A 158 15.67 -2.62 -0.70
C PHE A 158 15.86 -3.59 0.47
N ILE A 159 15.04 -4.64 0.62
CA ILE A 159 15.19 -5.57 1.75
C ILE A 159 16.52 -6.31 1.68
N PRO A 160 16.88 -7.03 0.59
CA PRO A 160 18.17 -7.69 0.50
C PRO A 160 19.34 -6.69 0.43
N GLY A 161 19.15 -5.53 -0.21
CA GLY A 161 20.14 -4.47 -0.23
C GLY A 161 20.45 -3.91 1.16
N SER A 162 19.42 -3.73 1.99
CA SER A 162 19.60 -3.29 3.37
C SER A 162 20.28 -4.35 4.25
N ALA A 163 19.98 -5.63 4.04
CA ALA A 163 20.63 -6.73 4.74
C ALA A 163 22.12 -6.79 4.37
N TRP A 164 22.45 -6.71 3.09
CA TRP A 164 23.83 -6.68 2.62
C TRP A 164 24.63 -5.49 3.18
N LEU A 165 24.05 -4.29 3.17
CA LEU A 165 24.68 -3.10 3.77
C LEU A 165 24.90 -3.28 5.29
N LEU A 166 23.91 -3.87 5.97
CA LEU A 166 23.97 -4.14 7.40
C LEU A 166 25.11 -5.09 7.76
N GLU A 167 25.25 -6.19 7.00
CA GLU A 167 26.29 -7.21 7.21
C GLU A 167 27.70 -6.70 6.88
N THR A 168 27.84 -5.89 5.82
CA THR A 168 29.15 -5.44 5.34
C THR A 168 29.67 -4.20 6.05
N LEU A 169 28.79 -3.23 6.33
CA LEU A 169 29.19 -1.89 6.84
C LEU A 169 28.66 -1.61 8.27
N GLY A 170 27.77 -2.46 8.77
CA GLY A 170 27.07 -2.23 10.03
C GLY A 170 25.86 -1.29 9.88
N TRP A 171 25.07 -1.18 10.95
CA TRP A 171 23.76 -0.54 10.90
C TRP A 171 23.81 0.99 10.71
N ARG A 172 24.82 1.70 11.27
CA ARG A 172 24.92 3.15 11.14
C ARG A 172 25.16 3.61 9.69
N PRO A 173 26.21 3.13 9.00
CA PRO A 173 26.41 3.47 7.58
C PRO A 173 25.27 2.97 6.70
N ALA A 174 24.69 1.80 6.99
CA ALA A 174 23.57 1.26 6.21
C ALA A 174 22.37 2.22 6.24
N PHE A 175 21.97 2.73 7.39
CA PHE A 175 20.92 3.75 7.49
C PHE A 175 21.26 5.04 6.74
N ALA A 176 22.48 5.53 6.87
CA ALA A 176 22.92 6.74 6.19
C ALA A 176 22.88 6.60 4.66
N ILE A 177 23.38 5.46 4.14
CA ILE A 177 23.40 5.18 2.70
C ILE A 177 21.98 5.04 2.15
N LEU A 178 21.12 4.23 2.82
CA LEU A 178 19.73 4.07 2.39
C LEU A 178 18.98 5.39 2.40
N GLY A 179 19.13 6.19 3.45
CA GLY A 179 18.54 7.51 3.52
C GLY A 179 19.05 8.46 2.42
N ALA A 180 20.35 8.47 2.16
CA ALA A 180 20.95 9.24 1.09
C ALA A 180 20.43 8.79 -0.30
N VAL A 181 20.31 7.49 -0.55
CA VAL A 181 19.73 6.96 -1.81
C VAL A 181 18.30 7.46 -1.99
N ILE A 182 17.46 7.43 -0.95
CA ILE A 182 16.09 7.93 -1.02
C ILE A 182 16.08 9.44 -1.34
N VAL A 183 16.89 10.25 -0.65
CA VAL A 183 16.94 11.71 -0.88
C VAL A 183 17.44 12.01 -2.29
N LEU A 184 18.59 11.45 -2.66
CA LEU A 184 19.25 11.76 -3.94
C LEU A 184 18.48 11.24 -5.16
N LEU A 185 17.70 10.19 -4.99
CA LEU A 185 16.87 9.63 -6.06
C LEU A 185 15.50 10.30 -6.12
N LEU A 186 14.76 10.33 -5.00
CA LEU A 186 13.36 10.74 -5.02
C LEU A 186 13.16 12.25 -5.02
N VAL A 187 14.06 13.03 -4.39
CA VAL A 187 13.89 14.49 -4.35
C VAL A 187 14.01 15.10 -5.76
N PRO A 188 15.10 14.90 -6.53
CA PRO A 188 15.20 15.47 -7.87
C PRO A 188 14.12 14.92 -8.81
N LEU A 189 13.79 13.62 -8.67
CA LEU A 189 12.77 12.99 -9.49
C LEU A 189 11.40 13.63 -9.27
N ASN A 190 11.00 13.86 -8.00
CA ASN A 190 9.72 14.48 -7.68
C ASN A 190 9.69 16.00 -7.93
N LEU A 191 10.85 16.68 -7.94
CA LEU A 191 10.93 18.07 -8.39
C LEU A 191 10.58 18.23 -9.89
N TRP A 192 10.71 17.20 -10.68
CA TRP A 192 10.27 17.19 -12.08
C TRP A 192 8.76 17.00 -12.25
N GLN A 193 8.05 16.63 -11.21
CA GLN A 193 6.59 16.50 -11.31
C GLN A 193 5.93 17.85 -11.62
N ARG A 194 5.04 17.85 -12.60
CA ARG A 194 4.19 19.00 -12.94
C ARG A 194 2.81 18.80 -12.35
N ARG A 195 2.13 19.89 -12.06
CA ARG A 195 0.71 19.82 -11.71
C ARG A 195 -0.05 19.21 -12.88
N PRO A 196 -0.97 18.27 -12.61
CA PRO A 196 -1.83 17.75 -13.66
C PRO A 196 -2.58 18.89 -14.30
N PRO A 197 -2.91 18.78 -15.61
CA PRO A 197 -3.76 19.77 -16.28
C PRO A 197 -5.03 19.95 -15.47
N ALA A 198 -5.48 21.19 -15.31
CA ALA A 198 -6.79 21.43 -14.75
C ALA A 198 -7.79 20.55 -15.53
N ALA A 199 -8.48 19.66 -14.84
CA ALA A 199 -9.51 18.85 -15.46
C ALA A 199 -10.43 19.85 -16.14
N SER A 200 -10.72 19.66 -17.44
CA SER A 200 -11.78 20.36 -18.12
C SER A 200 -13.00 20.25 -17.22
N VAL A 201 -13.46 21.40 -16.75
CA VAL A 201 -14.58 21.50 -15.80
C VAL A 201 -15.81 21.03 -16.55
N HIS A 202 -16.00 19.71 -16.63
CA HIS A 202 -17.34 19.20 -16.75
C HIS A 202 -17.99 19.52 -15.41
N THR A 203 -19.03 20.29 -15.45
CA THR A 203 -19.86 20.84 -14.38
C THR A 203 -20.49 19.77 -13.48
N VAL A 204 -19.67 18.91 -12.90
CA VAL A 204 -20.06 18.09 -11.77
C VAL A 204 -19.59 18.85 -10.53
N SER A 205 -20.55 19.23 -9.71
CA SER A 205 -20.34 19.94 -8.46
C SER A 205 -19.10 19.42 -7.74
N PRO A 206 -18.12 20.29 -7.38
CA PRO A 206 -16.88 19.82 -6.78
C PRO A 206 -17.23 19.07 -5.50
N ALA A 207 -16.89 17.78 -5.44
CA ALA A 207 -17.08 17.01 -4.23
C ALA A 207 -16.26 17.66 -3.11
N SER A 208 -16.93 18.41 -2.25
CA SER A 208 -16.31 18.84 -0.99
C SER A 208 -16.16 17.62 -0.10
N PHE A 209 -15.11 17.57 0.71
CA PHE A 209 -14.91 16.48 1.67
C PHE A 209 -16.15 16.27 2.55
N GLY A 210 -16.83 17.36 2.98
CA GLY A 210 -18.06 17.28 3.75
C GLY A 210 -19.22 16.60 3.01
N LEU A 211 -19.31 16.74 1.69
CA LEU A 211 -20.29 16.02 0.87
C LEU A 211 -19.94 14.53 0.77
N ALA A 212 -18.65 14.18 0.61
CA ALA A 212 -18.22 12.79 0.56
C ALA A 212 -18.61 12.03 1.84
N LEU A 213 -18.46 12.63 3.01
CA LEU A 213 -18.84 12.04 4.29
C LEU A 213 -20.36 11.73 4.41
N ARG A 214 -21.20 12.41 3.65
CA ARG A 214 -22.66 12.16 3.62
C ARG A 214 -23.07 11.04 2.67
N HIS A 215 -22.15 10.61 1.79
CA HIS A 215 -22.45 9.54 0.84
C HIS A 215 -22.21 8.15 1.44
N GLN A 216 -23.22 7.30 1.39
CA GLN A 216 -23.11 5.90 1.82
C GLN A 216 -21.96 5.17 1.13
N ALA A 217 -21.73 5.43 -0.16
CA ALA A 217 -20.67 4.82 -0.94
C ALA A 217 -19.25 5.09 -0.34
N PHE A 218 -19.04 6.25 0.29
CA PHE A 218 -17.78 6.57 0.97
C PHE A 218 -17.52 5.62 2.15
N TRP A 219 -18.51 5.44 3.03
CA TRP A 219 -18.38 4.58 4.20
C TRP A 219 -18.30 3.09 3.83
N MET A 220 -19.05 2.68 2.80
CA MET A 220 -18.95 1.31 2.27
C MET A 220 -17.56 1.05 1.68
N LEU A 221 -16.95 2.04 1.02
CA LEU A 221 -15.60 1.93 0.49
C LEU A 221 -14.55 1.85 1.61
N CYS A 222 -14.68 2.68 2.65
CA CYS A 222 -13.83 2.62 3.84
C CYS A 222 -13.94 1.26 4.54
N LEU A 223 -15.17 0.75 4.72
CA LEU A 223 -15.40 -0.53 5.37
C LEU A 223 -14.88 -1.71 4.52
N ALA A 224 -15.10 -1.68 3.20
CA ALA A 224 -14.53 -2.66 2.28
C ALA A 224 -13.01 -2.69 2.34
N HIS A 225 -12.37 -1.51 2.39
CA HIS A 225 -10.91 -1.40 2.50
C HIS A 225 -10.39 -1.91 3.85
N CYS A 226 -11.06 -1.56 4.93
CA CYS A 226 -10.75 -2.06 6.28
C CYS A 226 -10.83 -3.60 6.34
N CYS A 227 -11.95 -4.17 5.90
CA CYS A 227 -12.15 -5.62 5.91
C CYS A 227 -11.16 -6.36 4.99
N MET A 228 -10.87 -5.80 3.81
CA MET A 228 -9.84 -6.34 2.91
C MET A 228 -8.48 -6.39 3.60
N THR A 229 -8.08 -5.31 4.27
CA THR A 229 -6.76 -5.26 4.93
C THR A 229 -6.69 -6.10 6.18
N ILE A 230 -7.78 -6.31 6.92
CA ILE A 230 -7.87 -7.34 7.96
C ILE A 230 -7.50 -8.70 7.36
N THR A 231 -8.18 -9.10 6.27
CA THR A 231 -7.93 -10.36 5.56
C THR A 231 -6.47 -10.49 5.13
N MET A 232 -5.93 -9.48 4.44
CA MET A 232 -4.54 -9.49 3.93
C MET A 232 -3.51 -9.58 5.05
N THR A 233 -3.71 -8.85 6.14
CA THR A 233 -2.75 -8.80 7.24
C THR A 233 -2.72 -10.11 8.01
N MET A 234 -3.84 -10.81 8.14
CA MET A 234 -3.87 -12.13 8.76
C MET A 234 -2.94 -13.13 8.06
N VAL A 235 -2.85 -13.11 6.72
CA VAL A 235 -1.86 -13.91 6.00
C VAL A 235 -0.44 -13.36 6.20
N ASN A 236 -0.25 -12.06 5.96
CA ASN A 236 1.09 -11.48 5.97
C ASN A 236 1.83 -11.70 7.29
N VAL A 237 1.10 -11.68 8.42
CA VAL A 237 1.68 -11.86 9.76
C VAL A 237 1.76 -13.33 10.17
N HIS A 238 0.73 -14.12 9.83
CA HIS A 238 0.56 -15.46 10.41
C HIS A 238 0.92 -16.62 9.46
N LEU A 239 1.24 -16.36 8.18
CA LEU A 239 1.58 -17.41 7.21
C LEU A 239 2.86 -18.17 7.61
N VAL A 240 3.93 -17.45 7.91
CA VAL A 240 5.22 -18.08 8.30
C VAL A 240 5.08 -18.85 9.61
N PRO A 241 4.54 -18.27 10.70
CA PRO A 241 4.25 -19.01 11.92
C PRO A 241 3.38 -20.25 11.69
N PHE A 242 2.35 -20.18 10.86
CA PHE A 242 1.51 -21.33 10.52
C PHE A 242 2.29 -22.46 9.84
N LEU A 243 3.10 -22.14 8.83
CA LEU A 243 3.87 -23.15 8.09
C LEU A 243 4.93 -23.82 8.96
N VAL A 244 5.56 -23.07 9.87
CA VAL A 244 6.55 -23.58 10.81
C VAL A 244 5.88 -24.42 11.92
N SER A 245 4.83 -23.90 12.55
CA SER A 245 4.12 -24.59 13.65
C SER A 245 3.42 -25.88 13.19
N SER A 246 3.00 -25.94 11.93
CA SER A 246 2.45 -27.16 11.33
C SER A 246 3.49 -28.24 11.02
N GLY A 247 4.78 -27.99 11.28
CA GLY A 247 5.88 -28.93 11.01
C GLY A 247 6.14 -29.19 9.52
N ARG A 248 5.57 -28.39 8.62
CA ARG A 248 5.65 -28.63 7.18
C ARG A 248 6.90 -28.08 6.53
N LEU A 249 7.37 -26.94 7.01
CA LEU A 249 8.53 -26.24 6.48
C LEU A 249 9.37 -25.69 7.63
N GLU A 250 10.67 -25.72 7.44
CA GLU A 250 11.59 -24.95 8.26
C GLU A 250 11.42 -23.45 8.01
N LEU A 251 11.95 -22.62 8.89
CA LEU A 251 11.79 -21.15 8.83
C LEU A 251 12.19 -20.57 7.46
N LEU A 252 13.31 -21.02 6.89
CA LEU A 252 13.77 -20.55 5.57
C LEU A 252 12.81 -20.94 4.46
N GLY A 253 12.29 -22.18 4.50
CA GLY A 253 11.27 -22.65 3.55
C GLY A 253 9.97 -21.86 3.65
N ALA A 254 9.48 -21.60 4.87
CA ALA A 254 8.28 -20.80 5.11
C ALA A 254 8.46 -19.34 4.65
N ALA A 255 9.62 -18.74 4.88
CA ALA A 255 9.96 -17.40 4.38
C ALA A 255 10.00 -17.36 2.84
N SER A 256 10.53 -18.42 2.20
CA SER A 256 10.56 -18.55 0.73
C SER A 256 9.17 -18.57 0.12
N VAL A 257 8.16 -19.14 0.79
CA VAL A 257 6.75 -19.09 0.35
C VAL A 257 6.25 -17.66 0.30
N SER A 258 6.52 -16.85 1.33
CA SER A 258 6.13 -15.41 1.33
C SER A 258 6.81 -14.63 0.21
N SER A 259 8.07 -14.96 -0.08
CA SER A 259 8.80 -14.35 -1.21
C SER A 259 8.20 -14.75 -2.56
N ALA A 260 7.82 -16.02 -2.73
CA ALA A 260 7.16 -16.51 -3.93
C ALA A 260 5.79 -15.85 -4.14
N VAL A 261 4.99 -15.70 -3.08
CA VAL A 261 3.72 -14.93 -3.10
C VAL A 261 3.96 -13.50 -3.60
N SER A 262 4.97 -12.82 -3.06
CA SER A 262 5.30 -11.44 -3.45
C SER A 262 5.75 -11.36 -4.91
N LEU A 263 6.51 -12.33 -5.40
CA LEU A 263 6.95 -12.38 -6.80
C LEU A 263 5.76 -12.56 -7.75
N VAL A 264 4.85 -13.50 -7.46
CA VAL A 264 3.64 -13.72 -8.26
C VAL A 264 2.75 -12.47 -8.27
N SER A 265 2.73 -11.71 -7.16
CA SER A 265 1.91 -10.49 -7.06
C SER A 265 2.31 -9.39 -8.05
N LEU A 266 3.56 -9.36 -8.50
CA LEU A 266 3.99 -8.37 -9.50
C LEU A 266 3.19 -8.49 -10.80
N GLY A 267 3.01 -9.71 -11.30
CA GLY A 267 2.16 -9.99 -12.46
C GLY A 267 0.69 -9.69 -12.20
N GLY A 268 0.21 -10.06 -11.02
CA GLY A 268 -1.16 -9.80 -10.58
C GLY A 268 -1.53 -8.31 -10.57
N ARG A 269 -0.67 -7.45 -10.04
CA ARG A 269 -0.88 -5.99 -10.01
C ARG A 269 -1.08 -5.40 -11.41
N MET A 270 -0.30 -5.85 -12.39
CA MET A 270 -0.46 -5.41 -13.78
C MET A 270 -1.78 -5.91 -14.39
N PHE A 271 -2.08 -7.20 -14.19
CA PHE A 271 -3.32 -7.80 -14.67
C PHE A 271 -4.56 -7.12 -14.07
N PHE A 272 -4.62 -6.94 -12.75
CA PHE A 272 -5.75 -6.30 -12.09
C PHE A 272 -5.85 -4.81 -12.41
N GLY A 273 -4.74 -4.12 -12.66
CA GLY A 273 -4.75 -2.77 -13.20
C GLY A 273 -5.46 -2.71 -14.58
N TRP A 274 -5.18 -3.68 -15.45
CA TRP A 274 -5.88 -3.82 -16.73
C TRP A 274 -7.36 -4.23 -16.54
N LEU A 275 -7.64 -5.14 -15.61
CA LEU A 275 -8.99 -5.61 -15.33
C LEU A 275 -9.91 -4.50 -14.83
N VAL A 276 -9.40 -3.60 -13.96
CA VAL A 276 -10.14 -2.42 -13.49
C VAL A 276 -10.63 -1.55 -14.63
N ASP A 277 -9.84 -1.40 -15.69
CA ASP A 277 -10.24 -0.62 -16.87
C ASP A 277 -11.35 -1.30 -17.68
N ARG A 278 -11.50 -2.64 -17.56
CA ARG A 278 -12.48 -3.44 -18.32
C ARG A 278 -13.79 -3.66 -17.59
N VAL A 279 -13.71 -4.04 -16.30
CA VAL A 279 -14.89 -4.47 -15.52
C VAL A 279 -15.23 -3.49 -14.38
N HIS A 280 -14.64 -2.29 -14.40
CA HIS A 280 -14.72 -1.28 -13.36
C HIS A 280 -14.12 -1.75 -12.00
N GLY A 281 -13.98 -0.81 -11.06
CA GLY A 281 -13.33 -1.08 -9.78
C GLY A 281 -14.03 -2.17 -8.96
N GLU A 282 -15.36 -2.20 -8.94
CA GLU A 282 -16.15 -3.18 -8.19
C GLU A 282 -15.91 -4.61 -8.67
N GLY A 283 -15.99 -4.82 -9.98
CA GLY A 283 -15.81 -6.14 -10.58
C GLY A 283 -14.40 -6.67 -10.33
N ALA A 284 -13.38 -5.83 -10.53
CA ALA A 284 -11.99 -6.20 -10.27
C ALA A 284 -11.75 -6.51 -8.78
N PHE A 285 -12.37 -5.74 -7.85
CA PHE A 285 -12.29 -5.99 -6.42
C PHE A 285 -12.89 -7.34 -6.03
N ILE A 286 -14.09 -7.64 -6.55
CA ILE A 286 -14.77 -8.92 -6.26
C ILE A 286 -13.92 -10.09 -6.74
N VAL A 287 -13.37 -10.03 -7.96
CA VAL A 287 -12.48 -11.08 -8.48
C VAL A 287 -11.23 -11.22 -7.61
N ALA A 288 -10.57 -10.11 -7.24
CA ALA A 288 -9.39 -10.14 -6.38
C ALA A 288 -9.68 -10.75 -5.00
N MET A 289 -10.78 -10.33 -4.37
CA MET A 289 -11.17 -10.86 -3.06
C MET A 289 -11.61 -12.33 -3.12
N SER A 290 -12.27 -12.75 -4.21
CA SER A 290 -12.61 -14.16 -4.43
C SER A 290 -11.35 -15.03 -4.56
N CYS A 291 -10.34 -14.59 -5.31
CA CYS A 291 -9.05 -15.27 -5.37
C CYS A 291 -8.36 -15.31 -3.98
N THR A 292 -8.42 -14.21 -3.24
CA THR A 292 -7.88 -14.14 -1.88
C THR A 292 -8.58 -15.14 -0.95
N ILE A 293 -9.90 -15.18 -0.95
CA ILE A 293 -10.71 -16.14 -0.16
C ILE A 293 -10.37 -17.58 -0.56
N THR A 294 -10.26 -17.86 -1.86
CA THR A 294 -9.83 -19.18 -2.35
C THR A 294 -8.45 -19.55 -1.80
N GLY A 295 -7.50 -18.61 -1.73
CA GLY A 295 -6.21 -18.82 -1.08
C GLY A 295 -6.34 -19.25 0.39
N PHE A 296 -7.23 -18.61 1.17
CA PHE A 296 -7.47 -19.01 2.56
C PHE A 296 -8.11 -20.39 2.66
N VAL A 297 -9.03 -20.75 1.75
CA VAL A 297 -9.59 -22.10 1.67
C VAL A 297 -8.46 -23.11 1.41
N MET A 298 -7.49 -22.79 0.54
CA MET A 298 -6.34 -23.68 0.32
C MET A 298 -5.46 -23.83 1.58
N LEU A 299 -5.30 -22.79 2.39
CA LEU A 299 -4.61 -22.90 3.68
C LEU A 299 -5.39 -23.75 4.70
N LEU A 300 -6.73 -23.67 4.72
CA LEU A 300 -7.57 -24.56 5.54
C LEU A 300 -7.46 -26.01 5.06
N VAL A 301 -7.50 -26.27 3.76
CA VAL A 301 -7.28 -27.62 3.21
C VAL A 301 -5.88 -28.11 3.55
N LEU A 302 -4.87 -27.23 3.45
CA LEU A 302 -3.51 -27.54 3.83
C LEU A 302 -3.41 -27.95 5.31
N SER A 303 -4.15 -27.32 6.23
CA SER A 303 -4.11 -27.65 7.65
C SER A 303 -4.66 -29.04 7.95
N GLN A 304 -5.50 -29.60 7.08
CA GLN A 304 -6.20 -30.89 7.27
C GLN A 304 -5.63 -32.03 6.38
N SER A 305 -4.82 -31.72 5.37
CA SER A 305 -4.32 -32.67 4.37
C SER A 305 -2.80 -32.80 4.46
N ALA A 306 -2.26 -33.98 4.32
CA ALA A 306 -0.82 -34.19 4.20
C ALA A 306 -0.23 -33.74 2.85
N ALA A 307 -1.07 -33.44 1.86
CA ALA A 307 -0.64 -33.05 0.52
C ALA A 307 0.01 -31.65 0.51
N HIS A 308 0.98 -31.44 -0.38
CA HIS A 308 1.65 -30.13 -0.57
C HIS A 308 1.01 -29.26 -1.65
N TRP A 309 0.18 -29.83 -2.54
CA TRP A 309 -0.41 -29.08 -3.64
C TRP A 309 -1.24 -27.84 -3.21
N PRO A 310 -1.96 -27.84 -2.04
CA PRO A 310 -2.69 -26.65 -1.63
C PRO A 310 -1.78 -25.45 -1.35
N LEU A 311 -0.52 -25.70 -0.93
CA LEU A 311 0.46 -24.63 -0.74
C LEU A 311 0.87 -23.98 -2.06
N TYR A 312 1.10 -24.77 -3.11
CA TYR A 312 1.42 -24.23 -4.43
C TYR A 312 0.22 -23.49 -5.04
N ALA A 313 -0.99 -24.04 -4.87
CA ALA A 313 -2.23 -23.37 -5.31
C ALA A 313 -2.44 -22.04 -4.56
N PHE A 314 -2.18 -22.01 -3.24
CA PHE A 314 -2.20 -20.78 -2.46
C PHE A 314 -1.21 -19.74 -3.00
N VAL A 315 0.04 -20.11 -3.23
CA VAL A 315 1.06 -19.17 -3.75
C VAL A 315 0.62 -18.56 -5.07
N LEU A 316 0.07 -19.35 -5.98
CA LEU A 316 -0.38 -18.87 -7.28
C LEU A 316 -1.64 -18.00 -7.17
N VAL A 317 -2.68 -18.50 -6.53
CA VAL A 317 -4.00 -17.83 -6.52
C VAL A 317 -3.99 -16.61 -5.60
N TYR A 318 -3.51 -16.76 -4.37
CA TYR A 318 -3.41 -15.64 -3.43
C TYR A 318 -2.34 -14.64 -3.87
N GLY A 319 -1.15 -15.14 -4.27
CA GLY A 319 -0.07 -14.29 -4.74
C GLY A 319 -0.50 -13.42 -5.92
N PHE A 320 -1.21 -13.99 -6.88
CA PHE A 320 -1.72 -13.23 -8.03
C PHE A 320 -2.73 -12.15 -7.64
N ALA A 321 -3.55 -12.39 -6.60
CA ALA A 321 -4.53 -11.41 -6.11
C ALA A 321 -3.94 -10.40 -5.11
N GLN A 322 -2.74 -10.65 -4.56
CA GLN A 322 -2.14 -9.78 -3.57
C GLN A 322 -1.88 -8.36 -4.11
N GLY A 323 -2.42 -7.36 -3.45
CA GLY A 323 -2.32 -5.96 -3.88
C GLY A 323 -3.39 -5.51 -4.89
N ALA A 324 -4.06 -6.44 -5.57
CA ALA A 324 -5.10 -6.15 -6.55
C ALA A 324 -6.29 -5.36 -5.95
N GLY A 325 -6.70 -5.71 -4.74
CA GLY A 325 -7.79 -5.01 -4.04
C GLY A 325 -7.51 -3.54 -3.79
N GLY A 326 -6.27 -3.19 -3.45
CA GLY A 326 -5.84 -1.80 -3.27
C GLY A 326 -5.94 -0.98 -4.55
N ILE A 327 -5.55 -1.57 -5.69
CA ILE A 327 -5.69 -0.94 -7.01
C ILE A 327 -7.18 -0.69 -7.33
N ALA A 328 -8.04 -1.66 -7.04
CA ALA A 328 -9.47 -1.55 -7.28
C ALA A 328 -10.14 -0.49 -6.38
N ILE A 329 -9.78 -0.44 -5.09
CA ILE A 329 -10.23 0.60 -4.14
C ILE A 329 -9.77 1.99 -4.61
N ALA A 330 -8.50 2.13 -4.99
CA ALA A 330 -7.97 3.40 -5.49
C ALA A 330 -8.73 3.88 -6.73
N ALA A 331 -8.91 3.00 -7.71
CA ALA A 331 -9.63 3.32 -8.94
C ALA A 331 -11.09 3.67 -8.67
N LYS A 332 -11.76 2.95 -7.76
CA LYS A 332 -13.17 3.24 -7.39
C LYS A 332 -13.29 4.55 -6.64
N THR A 333 -12.39 4.84 -5.69
CA THR A 333 -12.36 6.13 -4.98
C THR A 333 -12.23 7.29 -5.96
N ILE A 334 -11.30 7.17 -6.91
CA ILE A 334 -11.06 8.17 -7.94
C ILE A 334 -12.25 8.30 -8.90
N ALA A 335 -12.95 7.20 -9.19
CA ALA A 335 -14.11 7.20 -10.06
C ALA A 335 -15.36 7.86 -9.41
N LEU A 336 -15.53 7.68 -8.09
CA LEU A 336 -16.67 8.23 -7.35
C LEU A 336 -16.47 9.70 -6.96
N PHE A 337 -15.26 10.06 -6.55
CA PHE A 337 -14.97 11.36 -5.95
C PHE A 337 -14.02 12.15 -6.86
N HIS A 338 -14.60 13.00 -7.69
CA HIS A 338 -13.85 13.93 -8.55
C HIS A 338 -13.78 15.30 -7.88
N GLY A 339 -12.72 16.06 -8.12
CA GLY A 339 -12.65 17.44 -7.69
C GLY A 339 -11.45 17.78 -6.82
N PRO A 340 -11.43 18.99 -6.22
CA PRO A 340 -10.29 19.54 -5.51
C PRO A 340 -9.93 18.77 -4.22
N SER A 341 -10.90 18.11 -3.58
CA SER A 341 -10.68 17.35 -2.33
C SER A 341 -10.37 15.87 -2.53
N LEU A 342 -10.08 15.43 -3.76
CA LEU A 342 -9.81 14.02 -4.06
C LEU A 342 -8.66 13.45 -3.24
N GLY A 343 -7.58 14.21 -3.05
CA GLY A 343 -6.43 13.78 -2.25
C GLY A 343 -6.81 13.51 -0.80
N THR A 344 -7.56 14.43 -0.19
CA THR A 344 -8.06 14.29 1.17
C THR A 344 -8.98 13.07 1.32
N ILE A 345 -9.94 12.90 0.39
CA ILE A 345 -10.87 11.75 0.40
C ILE A 345 -10.09 10.44 0.26
N PHE A 346 -9.15 10.38 -0.68
CA PHE A 346 -8.32 9.19 -0.91
C PHE A 346 -7.51 8.81 0.33
N MET A 347 -6.92 9.79 0.99
CA MET A 347 -6.13 9.53 2.21
C MET A 347 -6.99 9.06 3.37
N VAL A 348 -8.23 9.56 3.52
CA VAL A 348 -9.15 9.07 4.56
C VAL A 348 -9.64 7.65 4.25
N VAL A 349 -9.84 7.29 2.98
CA VAL A 349 -10.11 5.89 2.60
C VAL A 349 -8.92 5.00 2.94
N ASN A 350 -7.68 5.45 2.69
CA ASN A 350 -6.49 4.69 3.07
C ASN A 350 -6.28 4.56 4.58
N LEU A 351 -6.77 5.53 5.36
CA LEU A 351 -6.78 5.43 6.83
C LEU A 351 -7.50 4.16 7.30
N SER A 352 -8.63 3.81 6.68
CA SER A 352 -9.38 2.61 7.03
C SER A 352 -8.58 1.32 6.80
N ALA A 353 -7.66 1.32 5.83
CA ALA A 353 -6.75 0.20 5.61
C ALA A 353 -5.79 0.00 6.79
N ASN A 354 -5.21 1.09 7.31
CA ASN A 354 -4.29 1.01 8.45
C ASN A 354 -4.99 0.50 9.71
N LEU A 355 -6.24 0.93 9.95
CA LEU A 355 -7.07 0.42 11.04
C LEU A 355 -7.34 -1.08 10.87
N GLY A 356 -7.70 -1.50 9.65
CA GLY A 356 -7.91 -2.90 9.31
C GLY A 356 -6.65 -3.74 9.50
N ALA A 357 -5.49 -3.24 9.07
CA ALA A 357 -4.22 -3.94 9.21
C ALA A 357 -3.83 -4.13 10.69
N ALA A 358 -3.97 -3.08 11.51
CA ALA A 358 -3.68 -3.16 12.93
C ALA A 358 -4.60 -4.16 13.65
N PHE A 359 -5.91 -4.10 13.37
CA PHE A 359 -6.88 -5.03 13.94
C PHE A 359 -6.64 -6.47 13.46
N GLY A 360 -6.36 -6.68 12.17
CA GLY A 360 -6.12 -8.01 11.61
C GLY A 360 -4.90 -8.71 12.20
N ALA A 361 -3.80 -7.98 12.41
CA ALA A 361 -2.61 -8.53 13.03
C ALA A 361 -2.88 -8.98 14.48
N TRP A 362 -3.52 -8.11 15.29
CA TRP A 362 -3.86 -8.41 16.66
C TRP A 362 -4.89 -9.54 16.78
N CYS A 363 -5.96 -9.45 16.00
CA CYS A 363 -7.06 -10.42 16.04
C CYS A 363 -6.58 -11.82 15.64
N GLY A 364 -5.75 -11.94 14.58
CA GLY A 364 -5.19 -13.23 14.17
C GLY A 364 -4.36 -13.90 15.25
N GLY A 365 -3.51 -13.13 15.96
CA GLY A 365 -2.74 -13.63 17.09
C GLY A 365 -3.63 -14.05 18.26
N ARG A 366 -4.62 -13.21 18.62
CA ARG A 366 -5.55 -13.51 19.73
C ARG A 366 -6.40 -14.75 19.45
N LEU A 367 -6.85 -14.93 18.22
CA LEU A 367 -7.61 -16.12 17.82
C LEU A 367 -6.75 -17.39 17.94
N PHE A 368 -5.49 -17.34 17.57
CA PHE A 368 -4.55 -18.45 17.76
C PHE A 368 -4.32 -18.73 19.24
N ASP A 369 -4.08 -17.71 20.07
CA ASP A 369 -3.85 -17.89 21.51
C ASP A 369 -5.04 -18.57 22.23
N VAL A 370 -6.26 -18.34 21.74
CA VAL A 370 -7.50 -18.93 22.34
C VAL A 370 -7.78 -20.31 21.79
N SER A 371 -7.52 -20.57 20.50
CA SER A 371 -7.92 -21.82 19.82
C SER A 371 -6.77 -22.81 19.61
N GLU A 372 -5.53 -22.40 19.87
CA GLU A 372 -4.30 -23.13 19.57
C GLU A 372 -4.20 -23.60 18.10
N SER A 373 -5.00 -22.96 17.22
CA SER A 373 -5.10 -23.31 15.81
C SER A 373 -5.26 -22.09 14.92
N TYR A 374 -4.65 -22.11 13.74
CA TYR A 374 -4.87 -21.08 12.73
C TYR A 374 -6.17 -21.23 11.94
N ALA A 375 -6.91 -22.34 12.12
CA ALA A 375 -8.19 -22.56 11.40
C ALA A 375 -9.21 -21.45 11.66
N LEU A 376 -9.34 -21.01 12.92
CA LEU A 376 -10.25 -19.92 13.29
C LEU A 376 -9.77 -18.56 12.72
N THR A 377 -8.46 -18.33 12.69
CA THR A 377 -7.86 -17.14 12.07
C THR A 377 -8.19 -17.09 10.57
N PHE A 378 -8.04 -18.20 9.85
CA PHE A 378 -8.36 -18.27 8.42
C PHE A 378 -9.85 -18.16 8.14
N ALA A 379 -10.70 -18.80 8.97
CA ALA A 379 -12.15 -18.64 8.86
C ALA A 379 -12.60 -17.18 9.07
N THR A 380 -12.03 -16.49 10.04
CA THR A 380 -12.30 -15.07 10.30
C THR A 380 -11.82 -14.19 9.12
N ALA A 381 -10.67 -14.52 8.53
CA ALA A 381 -10.18 -13.82 7.34
C ALA A 381 -11.12 -14.00 6.14
N ILE A 382 -11.67 -15.23 5.94
CA ILE A 382 -12.68 -15.49 4.90
C ILE A 382 -13.94 -14.67 5.16
N ALA A 383 -14.46 -14.68 6.40
CA ALA A 383 -15.64 -13.89 6.77
C ALA A 383 -15.43 -12.38 6.53
N SER A 384 -14.27 -11.86 6.90
CA SER A 384 -13.91 -10.47 6.64
C SER A 384 -13.82 -10.18 5.13
N GLY A 385 -13.27 -11.09 4.35
CA GLY A 385 -13.21 -10.99 2.88
C GLY A 385 -14.59 -10.97 2.23
N LEU A 386 -15.52 -11.82 2.68
CA LEU A 386 -16.92 -11.84 2.23
C LEU A 386 -17.63 -10.53 2.59
N LEU A 387 -17.39 -10.02 3.79
CA LEU A 387 -17.93 -8.72 4.20
C LEU A 387 -17.36 -7.57 3.34
N ALA A 388 -16.08 -7.62 2.98
CA ALA A 388 -15.48 -6.65 2.08
C ALA A 388 -16.16 -6.66 0.69
N ILE A 389 -16.44 -7.84 0.13
CA ILE A 389 -17.17 -7.98 -1.13
C ILE A 389 -18.57 -7.40 -1.00
N SER A 390 -19.29 -7.72 0.08
CA SER A 390 -20.64 -7.23 0.33
C SER A 390 -20.68 -5.70 0.43
N CYS A 391 -19.74 -5.10 1.16
CA CYS A 391 -19.63 -3.64 1.26
C CYS A 391 -19.34 -2.98 -0.09
N MET A 392 -18.45 -3.56 -0.88
CA MET A 392 -18.15 -3.04 -2.23
C MET A 392 -19.38 -3.11 -3.14
N TRP A 393 -20.16 -4.19 -3.05
CA TRP A 393 -21.38 -4.38 -3.83
C TRP A 393 -22.48 -3.41 -3.42
N ILE A 394 -22.72 -3.23 -2.12
CA ILE A 394 -23.71 -2.28 -1.59
C ILE A 394 -23.35 -0.85 -1.98
N GLY A 395 -22.07 -0.49 -1.91
CA GLY A 395 -21.57 0.82 -2.33
C GLY A 395 -21.82 1.16 -3.80
N ARG A 396 -22.13 0.16 -4.64
CA ARG A 396 -22.52 0.35 -6.04
C ARG A 396 -23.87 1.08 -6.19
N TYR A 397 -24.82 0.82 -5.31
CA TYR A 397 -26.18 1.39 -5.38
C TYR A 397 -26.28 2.80 -4.81
N GLY A 398 -25.29 3.27 -4.05
CA GLY A 398 -25.22 4.64 -3.51
C GLY A 398 -24.64 5.68 -4.47
N GLN A 399 -24.54 5.39 -5.75
CA GLN A 399 -24.07 6.39 -6.72
C GLN A 399 -25.10 7.52 -6.83
N PRO A 400 -24.69 8.81 -6.78
CA PRO A 400 -25.54 9.87 -7.19
C PRO A 400 -25.91 9.57 -8.64
N THR A 401 -27.19 9.30 -8.89
CA THR A 401 -27.73 9.20 -10.24
C THR A 401 -27.41 10.53 -10.93
N THR A 402 -26.38 10.54 -11.76
CA THR A 402 -26.24 11.55 -12.80
C THR A 402 -27.45 11.35 -13.73
N ARG A 403 -28.61 11.86 -13.33
CA ARG A 403 -29.65 12.15 -14.32
C ARG A 403 -29.02 13.13 -15.29
N GLN A 404 -28.82 12.66 -16.49
CA GLN A 404 -28.64 13.48 -17.68
C GLN A 404 -29.74 14.54 -17.66
N VAL A 405 -29.36 15.81 -17.53
CA VAL A 405 -30.11 16.96 -18.03
C VAL A 405 -29.18 17.68 -18.97
#